data_b3ca08dee6f7df6b3ec6ba1e8472efa0
#
_entry.id   b3ca08dee6f7df6b3ec6ba1e8472efa0
#
_cell.length_a   1.000
_cell.length_b   1.000
_cell.length_c   1.000
_cell.angle_alpha   90.00
_cell.angle_beta   90.00
_cell.angle_gamma   90.00
#
_symmetry.space_group_name_H-M   'P 1'
#
loop_
_entity.id
_entity.type
_entity.pdbx_description
1 polymer ?
#
loop_
_entity_poly.entity_id
_entity_poly.type
_entity_poly.pdbx_seq_one_letter_code
_entity_poly.pdbx_strand_id
1 'polypeptide(L)'
;DNPSQWEDRYDAYSEAGINEKGVSCSATLSTSYNEKAEEADPITEETGIGEYNYASVILGESATAREGVELLGSLIDEQGVCSNDQIIIADNNETWLFAALSGHQWIAMRLTDDIASLNPNIGNLTYDVDLDDTENCLHSEGIESMPKEKGFAEYTDGKFDVAKTYGEEIGEAGMHQWSRYIQGRDYFMAPLAEGTDYEIVKDEREDARATTGALVHEMQPLFFTPGKSDWNTFEMIRSFAARGENVAGLNANTDGAYAIGSNRNTEIHT
;
A
#
# COMPACT_ATOMS: atom_id res chain seq x y z
N ASP A 1 6.51 -10.91 34.57
CA ASP A 1 5.19 -11.08 33.95
C ASP A 1 4.68 -12.50 34.26
N ASN A 2 3.45 -12.61 34.73
CA ASN A 2 2.85 -13.88 35.11
C ASN A 2 2.28 -14.58 33.85
N PRO A 3 2.80 -15.76 33.45
CA PRO A 3 2.31 -16.49 32.26
C PRO A 3 0.81 -16.80 32.28
N SER A 4 0.19 -16.94 33.46
CA SER A 4 -1.23 -17.18 33.58
C SER A 4 -2.13 -16.00 33.15
N GLN A 5 -1.55 -14.84 32.89
CA GLN A 5 -2.22 -13.66 32.39
C GLN A 5 -2.13 -13.51 30.86
N TRP A 6 -1.50 -14.46 30.17
CA TRP A 6 -1.29 -14.42 28.73
C TRP A 6 -2.52 -14.94 27.94
N GLU A 7 -3.43 -15.63 28.58
CA GLU A 7 -4.64 -16.16 27.95
C GLU A 7 -5.60 -15.06 27.41
N ASP A 8 -5.48 -13.85 27.92
CA ASP A 8 -6.26 -12.68 27.48
C ASP A 8 -5.41 -11.67 26.66
N ARG A 9 -4.21 -12.03 26.24
CA ARG A 9 -3.41 -11.16 25.37
C ARG A 9 -3.79 -11.38 23.92
N TYR A 10 -3.88 -10.29 23.19
CA TYR A 10 -3.94 -10.32 21.74
C TYR A 10 -2.77 -11.15 21.20
N ASP A 11 -2.99 -11.88 20.12
CA ASP A 11 -1.95 -12.58 19.40
C ASP A 11 -0.78 -11.64 19.08
N ALA A 12 0.44 -12.21 18.99
CA ALA A 12 1.60 -11.42 18.67
C ALA A 12 1.41 -10.75 17.31
N TYR A 13 1.44 -9.43 17.31
CA TYR A 13 1.30 -8.62 16.11
C TYR A 13 2.68 -8.23 15.60
N SER A 14 2.96 -8.50 14.34
CA SER A 14 4.25 -8.25 13.73
C SER A 14 4.07 -7.56 12.38
N GLU A 15 4.25 -6.25 12.33
CA GLU A 15 4.04 -5.45 11.12
C GLU A 15 5.28 -5.32 10.25
N ALA A 16 6.47 -5.32 10.85
CA ALA A 16 7.70 -5.11 10.13
C ALA A 16 8.89 -5.77 10.81
N GLY A 17 9.93 -6.02 10.04
CA GLY A 17 11.18 -6.57 10.57
C GLY A 17 12.21 -6.84 9.50
N ILE A 18 13.32 -7.42 9.94
CA ILE A 18 14.40 -7.91 9.09
C ILE A 18 14.94 -9.22 9.69
N ASN A 19 15.23 -10.20 8.84
CA ASN A 19 15.82 -11.47 9.26
C ASN A 19 17.34 -11.51 9.09
N GLU A 20 17.97 -12.61 9.52
CA GLU A 20 19.42 -12.79 9.46
C GLU A 20 19.97 -12.96 8.03
N LYS A 21 19.12 -13.14 7.05
CA LYS A 21 19.49 -13.16 5.61
C LYS A 21 19.46 -11.77 4.98
N GLY A 22 18.95 -10.77 5.71
CA GLY A 22 18.79 -9.41 5.22
C GLY A 22 17.49 -9.18 4.44
N VAL A 23 16.55 -10.11 4.51
CA VAL A 23 15.20 -9.88 3.99
C VAL A 23 14.47 -8.99 4.99
N SER A 24 13.91 -7.89 4.49
CA SER A 24 13.04 -6.99 5.25
C SER A 24 11.61 -7.06 4.74
N CYS A 25 10.67 -6.86 5.64
CA CYS A 25 9.25 -6.83 5.34
C CYS A 25 8.57 -5.71 6.11
N SER A 26 7.62 -5.04 5.47
CA SER A 26 6.71 -4.08 6.09
C SER A 26 5.30 -4.31 5.54
N ALA A 27 4.33 -4.54 6.42
CA ALA A 27 3.00 -5.04 6.10
C ALA A 27 1.88 -4.23 6.75
N THR A 28 2.00 -2.91 6.77
CA THR A 28 1.09 -2.03 7.52
C THR A 28 0.13 -1.22 6.65
N LEU A 29 -0.08 -1.61 5.42
CA LEU A 29 -0.84 -0.84 4.45
C LEU A 29 -2.19 -1.48 4.16
N SER A 30 -3.11 -1.50 5.14
CA SER A 30 -4.50 -1.90 4.89
C SER A 30 -5.11 -0.99 3.81
N THR A 31 -5.68 -1.60 2.79
CA THR A 31 -6.30 -0.93 1.66
C THR A 31 -7.73 -1.41 1.48
N SER A 32 -8.54 -0.66 0.73
CA SER A 32 -9.88 -1.06 0.36
C SER A 32 -9.93 -1.38 -1.13
N TYR A 33 -10.74 -2.36 -1.48
CA TYR A 33 -11.01 -2.73 -2.86
C TYR A 33 -12.50 -2.64 -3.15
N ASN A 34 -12.88 -2.68 -4.43
CA ASN A 34 -14.27 -2.48 -4.79
C ASN A 34 -15.17 -3.68 -4.42
N GLU A 35 -16.45 -3.39 -4.22
CA GLU A 35 -17.46 -4.37 -3.81
C GLU A 35 -17.56 -5.57 -4.77
N LYS A 36 -17.35 -5.37 -6.08
CA LYS A 36 -17.42 -6.47 -7.07
C LYS A 36 -16.30 -7.49 -6.88
N ALA A 37 -15.10 -7.03 -6.52
CA ALA A 37 -13.98 -7.90 -6.20
C ALA A 37 -14.25 -8.67 -4.90
N GLU A 38 -14.77 -8.00 -3.88
CA GLU A 38 -15.12 -8.60 -2.59
C GLU A 38 -16.27 -9.61 -2.72
N GLU A 39 -17.29 -9.33 -3.53
CA GLU A 39 -18.38 -10.28 -3.79
C GLU A 39 -17.95 -11.49 -4.61
N ALA A 40 -17.00 -11.31 -5.55
CA ALA A 40 -16.56 -12.38 -6.43
C ALA A 40 -15.58 -13.35 -5.77
N ASP A 41 -14.75 -12.83 -4.87
CA ASP A 41 -13.69 -13.54 -4.15
C ASP A 41 -13.52 -12.93 -2.75
N PRO A 42 -14.41 -13.26 -1.81
CA PRO A 42 -14.43 -12.67 -0.47
C PRO A 42 -13.22 -13.08 0.36
N ILE A 43 -12.85 -12.22 1.29
CA ILE A 43 -11.82 -12.52 2.30
C ILE A 43 -12.22 -13.74 3.15
N THR A 44 -11.20 -14.45 3.64
CA THR A 44 -11.34 -15.66 4.49
C THR A 44 -11.03 -15.30 5.95
N GLU A 45 -11.99 -14.71 6.66
CA GLU A 45 -11.79 -14.13 8.00
C GLU A 45 -11.18 -15.09 9.03
N GLU A 46 -11.52 -16.40 8.96
CA GLU A 46 -11.10 -17.37 9.97
C GLU A 46 -9.76 -18.07 9.66
N THR A 47 -9.37 -18.16 8.40
CA THR A 47 -8.23 -18.98 7.95
C THR A 47 -7.23 -18.22 7.10
N GLY A 48 -7.59 -17.04 6.59
CA GLY A 48 -6.74 -16.23 5.72
C GLY A 48 -5.52 -15.67 6.45
N ILE A 49 -4.47 -15.45 5.69
CA ILE A 49 -3.30 -14.71 6.17
C ILE A 49 -3.59 -13.19 6.13
N GLY A 50 -3.07 -12.43 7.08
CA GLY A 50 -3.35 -10.99 7.18
C GLY A 50 -2.20 -10.18 7.75
N GLU A 51 -2.43 -8.90 7.90
CA GLU A 51 -1.45 -7.90 8.32
C GLU A 51 -0.63 -8.33 9.55
N TYR A 52 -1.28 -8.95 10.54
CA TYR A 52 -0.65 -9.34 11.81
C TYR A 52 0.30 -10.53 11.69
N ASN A 53 0.34 -11.28 10.61
CA ASN A 53 1.20 -12.45 10.47
C ASN A 53 2.07 -12.47 9.20
N TYR A 54 1.88 -11.57 8.22
CA TYR A 54 2.70 -11.50 7.01
C TYR A 54 4.20 -11.43 7.33
N ALA A 55 4.60 -10.46 8.17
CA ALA A 55 6.01 -10.27 8.47
C ALA A 55 6.62 -11.49 9.17
N SER A 56 5.91 -12.10 10.10
CA SER A 56 6.41 -13.30 10.80
C SER A 56 6.65 -14.47 9.85
N VAL A 57 5.75 -14.69 8.90
CA VAL A 57 5.86 -15.77 7.91
C VAL A 57 7.00 -15.50 6.93
N ILE A 58 7.00 -14.32 6.32
CA ILE A 58 8.02 -13.93 5.33
C ILE A 58 9.41 -13.98 5.94
N LEU A 59 9.60 -13.36 7.09
CA LEU A 59 10.92 -13.28 7.74
C LEU A 59 11.39 -14.61 8.33
N GLY A 60 10.47 -15.50 8.70
CA GLY A 60 10.78 -16.83 9.23
C GLY A 60 11.25 -17.82 8.18
N GLU A 61 10.75 -17.71 6.94
CA GLU A 61 10.89 -18.78 5.94
C GLU A 61 11.64 -18.34 4.67
N SER A 62 11.99 -17.04 4.50
CA SER A 62 12.59 -16.53 3.26
C SER A 62 14.05 -16.14 3.41
N ALA A 63 14.87 -16.45 2.42
CA ALA A 63 16.28 -16.06 2.32
C ALA A 63 16.51 -14.92 1.30
N THR A 64 15.53 -14.64 0.43
CA THR A 64 15.52 -13.53 -0.52
C THR A 64 14.15 -12.86 -0.56
N ALA A 65 14.10 -11.63 -1.06
CA ALA A 65 12.83 -10.91 -1.22
C ALA A 65 11.87 -11.68 -2.15
N ARG A 66 12.38 -12.23 -3.24
CA ARG A 66 11.58 -13.03 -4.19
C ARG A 66 11.00 -14.29 -3.55
N GLU A 67 11.79 -15.03 -2.76
CA GLU A 67 11.27 -16.18 -2.01
C GLU A 67 10.13 -15.77 -1.07
N GLY A 68 10.22 -14.59 -0.44
CA GLY A 68 9.17 -14.03 0.39
C GLY A 68 7.88 -13.73 -0.38
N VAL A 69 7.99 -13.18 -1.58
CA VAL A 69 6.85 -12.94 -2.49
C VAL A 69 6.21 -14.25 -2.92
N GLU A 70 7.00 -15.22 -3.38
CA GLU A 70 6.50 -16.52 -3.83
C GLU A 70 5.83 -17.32 -2.70
N LEU A 71 6.41 -17.27 -1.49
CA LEU A 71 5.82 -17.88 -0.30
C LEU A 71 4.46 -17.25 0.05
N LEU A 72 4.42 -15.91 0.10
CA LEU A 72 3.18 -15.20 0.43
C LEU A 72 2.09 -15.46 -0.60
N GLY A 73 2.44 -15.41 -1.90
CA GLY A 73 1.52 -15.72 -2.98
C GLY A 73 0.93 -17.12 -2.86
N SER A 74 1.80 -18.13 -2.62
CA SER A 74 1.35 -19.52 -2.45
C SER A 74 0.40 -19.71 -1.25
N LEU A 75 0.65 -19.00 -0.16
CA LEU A 75 -0.23 -19.05 1.02
C LEU A 75 -1.58 -18.40 0.75
N ILE A 76 -1.60 -17.29 0.03
CA ILE A 76 -2.85 -16.62 -0.36
C ILE A 76 -3.63 -17.49 -1.35
N ASP A 77 -2.98 -18.11 -2.32
CA ASP A 77 -3.62 -19.05 -3.26
C ASP A 77 -4.28 -20.23 -2.52
N GLU A 78 -3.70 -20.71 -1.41
CA GLU A 78 -4.18 -21.86 -0.65
C GLU A 78 -5.23 -21.51 0.41
N GLN A 79 -5.02 -20.41 1.15
CA GLN A 79 -5.76 -20.08 2.36
C GLN A 79 -6.59 -18.79 2.25
N GLY A 80 -6.28 -17.96 1.26
CA GLY A 80 -6.84 -16.62 1.12
C GLY A 80 -6.26 -15.62 2.12
N VAL A 81 -6.75 -14.39 2.06
CA VAL A 81 -6.44 -13.32 3.00
C VAL A 81 -7.62 -13.04 3.93
N CYS A 82 -7.34 -12.59 5.15
CA CYS A 82 -8.35 -12.07 6.07
C CYS A 82 -8.43 -10.53 6.06
N SER A 83 -7.51 -9.87 5.37
CA SER A 83 -7.50 -8.42 5.13
C SER A 83 -6.80 -8.10 3.81
N ASN A 84 -7.23 -7.03 3.15
CA ASN A 84 -6.60 -6.57 1.92
C ASN A 84 -5.51 -5.55 2.29
N ASP A 85 -4.27 -5.91 1.97
CA ASP A 85 -3.09 -5.16 2.38
C ASP A 85 -2.08 -5.02 1.24
N GLN A 86 -1.21 -4.02 1.37
CA GLN A 86 -0.01 -3.88 0.57
C GLN A 86 1.22 -4.11 1.46
N ILE A 87 2.17 -4.86 0.95
CA ILE A 87 3.35 -5.31 1.68
C ILE A 87 4.60 -4.95 0.88
N ILE A 88 5.59 -4.33 1.53
CA ILE A 88 6.92 -4.15 0.95
C ILE A 88 7.80 -5.31 1.43
N ILE A 89 8.43 -6.00 0.49
CA ILE A 89 9.38 -7.08 0.74
C ILE A 89 10.68 -6.73 0.02
N ALA A 90 11.80 -6.66 0.73
CA ALA A 90 13.07 -6.24 0.15
C ALA A 90 14.26 -7.03 0.70
N ASP A 91 15.30 -7.11 -0.10
CA ASP A 91 16.63 -7.55 0.31
C ASP A 91 17.71 -6.62 -0.27
N ASN A 92 18.97 -7.02 -0.26
CA ASN A 92 20.06 -6.21 -0.80
C ASN A 92 20.07 -6.07 -2.33
N ASN A 93 19.24 -6.82 -3.04
CA ASN A 93 19.27 -6.90 -4.50
C ASN A 93 18.00 -6.35 -5.15
N GLU A 94 16.86 -6.49 -4.47
CA GLU A 94 15.57 -6.14 -5.04
C GLU A 94 14.54 -5.75 -3.99
N THR A 95 13.57 -4.97 -4.42
CA THR A 95 12.40 -4.56 -3.63
C THR A 95 11.14 -4.90 -4.40
N TRP A 96 10.16 -5.48 -3.71
CA TRP A 96 8.87 -5.84 -4.24
C TRP A 96 7.76 -5.13 -3.47
N LEU A 97 6.79 -4.60 -4.20
CA LEU A 97 5.48 -4.24 -3.65
C LEU A 97 4.52 -5.39 -3.94
N PHE A 98 4.00 -5.99 -2.91
CA PHE A 98 2.96 -7.00 -2.96
C PHE A 98 1.61 -6.35 -2.60
N ALA A 99 0.54 -6.66 -3.34
CA ALA A 99 -0.81 -6.20 -3.06
C ALA A 99 -1.79 -7.38 -3.08
N ALA A 100 -2.50 -7.60 -1.97
CA ALA A 100 -3.65 -8.48 -1.91
C ALA A 100 -4.86 -7.73 -2.47
N LEU A 101 -5.50 -8.25 -3.51
CA LEU A 101 -6.52 -7.58 -4.31
C LEU A 101 -7.95 -8.03 -3.97
N SER A 102 -8.10 -9.26 -3.48
CA SER A 102 -9.35 -9.85 -3.00
C SER A 102 -9.00 -11.08 -2.16
N GLY A 103 -9.94 -11.97 -1.88
CA GLY A 103 -9.72 -13.14 -1.03
C GLY A 103 -8.50 -13.98 -1.43
N HIS A 104 -8.34 -14.27 -2.72
CA HIS A 104 -7.25 -15.10 -3.25
C HIS A 104 -6.50 -14.44 -4.42
N GLN A 105 -6.88 -13.22 -4.83
CA GLN A 105 -6.17 -12.56 -5.93
C GLN A 105 -5.12 -11.60 -5.37
N TRP A 106 -3.94 -11.64 -5.97
CA TRP A 106 -2.80 -10.84 -5.56
C TRP A 106 -1.89 -10.50 -6.75
N ILE A 107 -1.09 -9.47 -6.58
CA ILE A 107 -0.01 -9.09 -7.50
C ILE A 107 1.21 -8.64 -6.71
N ALA A 108 2.38 -8.92 -7.21
CA ALA A 108 3.64 -8.40 -6.71
C ALA A 108 4.45 -7.79 -7.85
N MET A 109 4.94 -6.59 -7.64
CA MET A 109 5.66 -5.80 -8.64
C MET A 109 7.04 -5.46 -8.10
N ARG A 110 8.08 -5.76 -8.90
CA ARG A 110 9.46 -5.40 -8.56
C ARG A 110 9.69 -3.92 -8.89
N LEU A 111 10.23 -3.19 -7.93
CA LEU A 111 10.63 -1.81 -8.13
C LEU A 111 12.01 -1.75 -8.79
N THR A 112 12.15 -0.90 -9.82
CA THR A 112 13.44 -0.56 -10.41
C THR A 112 14.15 0.53 -9.60
N ASP A 113 15.47 0.69 -9.78
CA ASP A 113 16.29 1.61 -8.97
C ASP A 113 15.93 3.10 -9.14
N ASP A 114 15.17 3.44 -10.17
CA ASP A 114 14.79 4.82 -10.52
C ASP A 114 13.36 5.19 -10.14
N ILE A 115 12.60 4.28 -9.52
CA ILE A 115 11.23 4.52 -9.09
C ILE A 115 11.09 4.44 -7.57
N ALA A 116 10.07 5.12 -7.09
CA ALA A 116 9.57 5.02 -5.73
C ALA A 116 8.07 4.76 -5.75
N SER A 117 7.56 4.22 -4.66
CA SER A 117 6.13 4.14 -4.40
C SER A 117 5.76 4.96 -3.18
N LEU A 118 4.55 5.46 -3.16
CA LEU A 118 3.97 6.14 -2.01
C LEU A 118 2.53 5.65 -1.84
N ASN A 119 2.33 4.85 -0.82
CA ASN A 119 1.10 4.12 -0.60
C ASN A 119 0.45 4.56 0.71
N PRO A 120 -0.33 5.63 0.74
CA PRO A 120 -1.28 5.79 1.82
C PRO A 120 -2.37 4.71 1.67
N ASN A 121 -3.22 4.53 2.66
CA ASN A 121 -4.27 3.50 2.61
C ASN A 121 -5.28 3.77 1.47
N ILE A 122 -4.87 3.59 0.25
CA ILE A 122 -5.61 3.79 -0.99
C ILE A 122 -5.42 2.57 -1.90
N GLY A 123 -6.52 1.91 -2.26
CA GLY A 123 -6.52 0.70 -3.10
C GLY A 123 -6.57 0.95 -4.60
N ASN A 124 -6.68 2.21 -5.07
CA ASN A 124 -6.92 2.53 -6.47
C ASN A 124 -5.82 3.39 -7.13
N LEU A 125 -4.60 3.35 -6.62
CA LEU A 125 -3.46 3.97 -7.30
C LEU A 125 -3.09 3.18 -8.55
N THR A 126 -2.90 3.88 -9.69
CA THR A 126 -2.64 3.24 -10.98
C THR A 126 -1.21 2.77 -11.13
N TYR A 127 -1.04 1.67 -11.83
CA TYR A 127 0.26 1.15 -12.25
C TYR A 127 0.11 0.38 -13.57
N ASP A 128 1.13 0.45 -14.40
CA ASP A 128 1.21 -0.32 -15.65
C ASP A 128 2.06 -1.56 -15.38
N VAL A 129 1.51 -2.74 -15.64
CA VAL A 129 2.19 -4.02 -15.45
C VAL A 129 2.04 -4.88 -16.68
N ASP A 130 3.05 -5.67 -16.94
CA ASP A 130 3.02 -6.77 -17.91
C ASP A 130 2.87 -8.07 -17.13
N LEU A 131 1.70 -8.69 -17.17
CA LEU A 131 1.43 -9.94 -16.46
C LEU A 131 2.23 -11.12 -17.04
N ASP A 132 2.75 -11.01 -18.26
CA ASP A 132 3.61 -12.00 -18.87
C ASP A 132 5.10 -11.86 -18.45
N ASP A 133 5.48 -10.73 -17.83
CA ASP A 133 6.84 -10.48 -17.32
C ASP A 133 7.06 -11.14 -15.96
N THR A 134 7.30 -12.43 -15.94
CA THR A 134 7.52 -13.21 -14.71
C THR A 134 8.81 -12.86 -13.97
N GLU A 135 9.66 -12.01 -14.50
CA GLU A 135 10.85 -11.48 -13.81
C GLU A 135 10.47 -10.34 -12.85
N ASN A 136 9.59 -9.45 -13.30
CA ASN A 136 9.26 -8.21 -12.58
C ASN A 136 7.80 -8.15 -12.08
N CYS A 137 6.97 -9.11 -12.47
CA CYS A 137 5.58 -9.20 -12.03
C CYS A 137 5.22 -10.66 -11.70
N LEU A 138 4.81 -10.91 -10.46
CA LEU A 138 4.24 -12.17 -10.02
C LEU A 138 2.80 -11.94 -9.61
N HIS A 139 1.92 -12.90 -9.83
CA HIS A 139 0.51 -12.72 -9.53
C HIS A 139 -0.22 -14.06 -9.40
N SER A 140 -1.43 -14.03 -8.81
CA SER A 140 -2.34 -15.17 -8.79
C SER A 140 -2.79 -15.57 -10.20
N GLU A 141 -3.02 -16.86 -10.42
CA GLU A 141 -3.46 -17.38 -11.73
C GLU A 141 -4.80 -16.76 -12.17
N GLY A 142 -5.65 -16.44 -11.22
CA GLY A 142 -6.99 -15.89 -11.44
C GLY A 142 -7.09 -14.38 -11.64
N ILE A 143 -5.99 -13.63 -11.56
CA ILE A 143 -5.99 -12.16 -11.51
C ILE A 143 -6.79 -11.49 -12.66
N GLU A 144 -6.72 -12.00 -13.87
CA GLU A 144 -7.51 -11.50 -15.02
C GLU A 144 -8.73 -12.38 -15.31
N SER A 145 -8.60 -13.70 -15.19
CA SER A 145 -9.65 -14.62 -15.58
C SER A 145 -10.89 -14.52 -14.68
N MET A 146 -10.73 -14.36 -13.38
CA MET A 146 -11.83 -14.27 -12.43
C MET A 146 -12.68 -13.02 -12.68
N PRO A 147 -12.15 -11.78 -12.72
CA PRO A 147 -12.96 -10.60 -13.00
C PRO A 147 -13.57 -10.61 -14.40
N LYS A 148 -12.91 -11.23 -15.38
CA LYS A 148 -13.45 -11.41 -16.73
C LYS A 148 -14.67 -12.33 -16.74
N GLU A 149 -14.61 -13.47 -16.04
CA GLU A 149 -15.73 -14.40 -15.91
C GLU A 149 -16.90 -13.80 -15.12
N LYS A 150 -16.60 -12.94 -14.14
CA LYS A 150 -17.59 -12.25 -13.31
C LYS A 150 -18.11 -10.95 -13.94
N GLY A 151 -17.50 -10.47 -15.04
CA GLY A 151 -17.96 -9.35 -15.84
C GLY A 151 -17.61 -7.96 -15.29
N PHE A 152 -16.52 -7.85 -14.50
CA PHE A 152 -16.04 -6.56 -13.99
C PHE A 152 -14.59 -6.24 -14.36
N ALA A 153 -13.94 -7.04 -15.22
CA ALA A 153 -12.60 -6.76 -15.70
C ALA A 153 -12.56 -5.44 -16.51
N GLU A 154 -11.63 -4.57 -16.16
CA GLU A 154 -11.40 -3.29 -16.82
C GLU A 154 -10.11 -3.32 -17.64
N TYR A 155 -10.12 -2.57 -18.76
CA TYR A 155 -9.00 -2.52 -19.70
C TYR A 155 -8.68 -1.07 -20.06
N THR A 156 -7.40 -0.71 -20.11
CA THR A 156 -6.91 0.59 -20.57
C THR A 156 -6.00 0.35 -21.78
N ASP A 157 -6.28 0.97 -22.92
CA ASP A 157 -5.55 0.80 -24.18
C ASP A 157 -5.38 -0.68 -24.61
N GLY A 158 -6.37 -1.50 -24.28
CA GLY A 158 -6.42 -2.92 -24.63
C GLY A 158 -5.60 -3.84 -23.71
N LYS A 159 -4.98 -3.32 -22.66
CA LYS A 159 -4.30 -4.06 -21.61
C LYS A 159 -5.20 -4.17 -20.39
N PHE A 160 -5.11 -5.28 -19.67
CA PHE A 160 -5.81 -5.47 -18.41
C PHE A 160 -5.32 -4.44 -17.38
N ASP A 161 -6.27 -3.72 -16.76
CA ASP A 161 -6.01 -2.66 -15.81
C ASP A 161 -6.35 -3.16 -14.39
N VAL A 162 -5.33 -3.59 -13.66
CA VAL A 162 -5.50 -4.18 -12.33
C VAL A 162 -6.09 -3.16 -11.35
N ALA A 163 -5.59 -1.93 -11.36
CA ALA A 163 -6.03 -0.89 -10.43
C ALA A 163 -7.49 -0.50 -10.65
N LYS A 164 -7.94 -0.38 -11.91
CA LYS A 164 -9.35 -0.11 -12.22
C LYS A 164 -10.26 -1.31 -11.97
N THR A 165 -9.74 -2.52 -12.16
CA THR A 165 -10.51 -3.75 -11.95
C THR A 165 -10.79 -3.98 -10.47
N TYR A 166 -9.78 -3.83 -9.63
CA TYR A 166 -9.87 -4.19 -8.22
C TYR A 166 -10.02 -3.01 -7.28
N GLY A 167 -9.48 -1.85 -7.63
CA GLY A 167 -9.41 -0.70 -6.74
C GLY A 167 -10.76 -0.12 -6.34
N GLU A 168 -10.80 0.51 -5.17
CA GLU A 168 -11.94 1.27 -4.69
C GLU A 168 -12.29 2.43 -5.65
N GLU A 169 -13.51 2.97 -5.55
CA GLU A 169 -13.91 4.11 -6.37
C GLU A 169 -13.11 5.37 -5.99
N ILE A 170 -12.80 6.20 -7.00
CA ILE A 170 -12.11 7.48 -6.78
C ILE A 170 -12.98 8.36 -5.86
N GLY A 171 -12.37 8.91 -4.82
CA GLY A 171 -13.04 9.77 -3.84
C GLY A 171 -13.56 9.05 -2.60
N GLU A 172 -13.56 7.71 -2.56
CA GLU A 172 -13.85 6.96 -1.34
C GLU A 172 -12.70 7.03 -0.34
N ALA A 173 -11.45 7.10 -0.82
CA ALA A 173 -10.30 7.35 0.03
C ALA A 173 -10.47 8.68 0.80
N GLY A 174 -10.36 8.62 2.11
CA GLY A 174 -10.56 9.77 2.97
C GLY A 174 -9.56 10.90 2.71
N MET A 175 -9.95 12.15 2.99
CA MET A 175 -9.12 13.34 2.76
C MET A 175 -7.73 13.28 3.39
N HIS A 176 -7.54 12.53 4.48
CA HIS A 176 -6.24 12.36 5.13
C HIS A 176 -5.32 11.41 4.35
N GLN A 177 -5.86 10.48 3.58
CA GLN A 177 -5.11 9.60 2.69
C GLN A 177 -4.49 10.41 1.55
N TRP A 178 -5.31 11.20 0.89
CA TRP A 178 -4.86 12.10 -0.17
C TRP A 178 -3.89 13.16 0.33
N SER A 179 -4.11 13.70 1.53
CA SER A 179 -3.14 14.65 2.15
C SER A 179 -1.76 14.04 2.26
N ARG A 180 -1.65 12.80 2.76
CA ARG A 180 -0.39 12.07 2.88
C ARG A 180 0.26 11.83 1.52
N TYR A 181 -0.56 11.44 0.54
CA TYR A 181 -0.06 11.23 -0.83
C TYR A 181 0.52 12.51 -1.42
N ILE A 182 -0.20 13.63 -1.36
CA ILE A 182 0.24 14.92 -1.90
C ILE A 182 1.50 15.42 -1.17
N GLN A 183 1.52 15.35 0.15
CA GLN A 183 2.68 15.74 0.97
C GLN A 183 3.91 14.91 0.67
N GLY A 184 3.75 13.60 0.49
CA GLY A 184 4.85 12.71 0.13
C GLY A 184 5.36 12.97 -1.30
N ARG A 185 4.47 13.20 -2.26
CA ARG A 185 4.84 13.57 -3.63
C ARG A 185 5.64 14.89 -3.66
N ASP A 186 5.22 15.88 -2.86
CA ASP A 186 5.97 17.13 -2.70
C ASP A 186 7.35 16.90 -2.09
N TYR A 187 7.44 16.08 -1.02
CA TYR A 187 8.72 15.75 -0.40
C TYR A 187 9.71 15.13 -1.38
N PHE A 188 9.25 14.18 -2.18
CA PHE A 188 10.07 13.51 -3.20
C PHE A 188 10.19 14.31 -4.50
N MET A 189 9.74 15.56 -4.52
CA MET A 189 9.79 16.46 -5.70
C MET A 189 9.16 15.83 -6.95
N ALA A 190 8.11 15.06 -6.75
CA ALA A 190 7.38 14.35 -7.80
C ALA A 190 5.96 14.94 -7.93
N PRO A 191 5.63 15.65 -9.00
CA PRO A 191 4.30 16.23 -9.16
C PRO A 191 3.22 15.16 -9.23
N LEU A 192 1.97 15.55 -8.97
CA LEU A 192 0.80 14.73 -9.28
C LEU A 192 0.73 14.46 -10.80
N ALA A 193 -0.12 13.53 -11.21
CA ALA A 193 -0.37 13.28 -12.62
C ALA A 193 -0.77 14.57 -13.34
N GLU A 194 -0.37 14.72 -14.61
CA GLU A 194 -0.62 15.93 -15.38
C GLU A 194 -2.14 16.25 -15.47
N GLY A 195 -2.47 17.49 -15.18
CA GLY A 195 -3.87 17.96 -15.20
C GLY A 195 -4.66 17.64 -13.93
N THR A 196 -4.04 17.02 -12.92
CA THR A 196 -4.71 16.75 -11.64
C THR A 196 -4.68 17.98 -10.74
N ASP A 197 -5.86 18.36 -10.29
CA ASP A 197 -6.06 19.30 -9.19
C ASP A 197 -6.55 18.58 -7.95
N TYR A 198 -6.39 19.20 -6.79
CA TYR A 198 -6.97 18.73 -5.55
C TYR A 198 -7.70 19.86 -4.82
N GLU A 199 -8.73 19.48 -4.09
CA GLU A 199 -9.53 20.39 -3.28
C GLU A 199 -9.07 20.31 -1.81
N ILE A 200 -8.82 21.45 -1.18
CA ILE A 200 -8.59 21.53 0.27
C ILE A 200 -9.93 21.51 0.96
N VAL A 201 -10.15 20.51 1.81
CA VAL A 201 -11.38 20.34 2.57
C VAL A 201 -11.10 20.37 4.06
N LYS A 202 -12.10 20.78 4.83
CA LYS A 202 -12.09 20.74 6.28
C LYS A 202 -13.12 19.75 6.79
N ASP A 203 -12.67 18.86 7.65
CA ASP A 203 -13.55 17.97 8.37
C ASP A 203 -13.92 18.64 9.70
N GLU A 204 -15.16 19.06 9.81
CA GLU A 204 -15.75 19.65 11.01
C GLU A 204 -16.44 18.55 11.84
N ARG A 205 -15.66 17.60 12.35
CA ARG A 205 -16.24 16.60 13.27
C ARG A 205 -16.64 17.25 14.60
N GLU A 206 -17.76 16.79 15.15
CA GLU A 206 -18.30 17.27 16.42
C GLU A 206 -17.35 17.13 17.63
N ASP A 207 -16.31 16.29 17.51
CA ASP A 207 -15.34 16.03 18.59
C ASP A 207 -14.17 17.03 18.67
N ALA A 208 -14.37 18.23 18.15
CA ALA A 208 -13.55 19.44 18.37
C ALA A 208 -12.13 19.45 17.76
N ARG A 209 -11.81 18.62 16.77
CA ARG A 209 -10.56 18.73 16.04
C ARG A 209 -10.85 18.92 14.55
N ALA A 210 -11.17 20.15 14.18
CA ALA A 210 -11.19 20.51 12.75
C ALA A 210 -9.85 20.11 12.13
N THR A 211 -9.90 19.17 11.20
CA THR A 211 -8.73 18.72 10.46
C THR A 211 -8.84 19.18 9.02
N THR A 212 -7.72 19.56 8.44
CA THR A 212 -7.64 19.93 7.03
C THR A 212 -7.08 18.76 6.24
N GLY A 213 -7.63 18.49 5.09
CA GLY A 213 -7.17 17.44 4.19
C GLY A 213 -7.37 17.83 2.73
N ALA A 214 -7.12 16.91 1.84
CA ALA A 214 -7.32 17.07 0.42
C ALA A 214 -8.21 15.96 -0.15
N LEU A 215 -8.94 16.30 -1.22
CA LEU A 215 -9.61 15.33 -2.09
C LEU A 215 -9.00 15.41 -3.48
N VAL A 216 -8.77 14.26 -4.08
CA VAL A 216 -8.32 14.10 -5.45
C VAL A 216 -9.40 13.31 -6.20
N HIS A 217 -9.73 13.74 -7.41
CA HIS A 217 -10.83 13.17 -8.19
C HIS A 217 -10.36 12.33 -9.38
N GLU A 218 -9.05 12.30 -9.64
CA GLU A 218 -8.45 11.47 -10.69
C GLU A 218 -7.48 10.47 -10.09
N MET A 219 -7.44 9.28 -10.68
CA MET A 219 -6.49 8.24 -10.27
C MET A 219 -5.05 8.74 -10.36
N GLN A 220 -4.27 8.44 -9.34
CA GLN A 220 -2.87 8.84 -9.25
C GLN A 220 -1.95 7.62 -9.38
N PRO A 221 -0.71 7.79 -9.88
CA PRO A 221 0.21 6.69 -10.03
C PRO A 221 0.75 6.20 -8.68
N LEU A 222 0.76 4.87 -8.53
CA LEU A 222 1.40 4.18 -7.40
C LEU A 222 2.91 4.38 -7.41
N PHE A 223 3.51 4.28 -8.61
CA PHE A 223 4.93 4.43 -8.84
C PHE A 223 5.25 5.77 -9.50
N PHE A 224 6.39 6.34 -9.15
CA PHE A 224 6.85 7.59 -9.72
C PHE A 224 8.37 7.68 -9.69
N THR A 225 8.94 8.50 -10.57
CA THR A 225 10.35 8.87 -10.52
C THR A 225 10.52 10.07 -9.57
N PRO A 226 11.30 9.95 -8.50
CA PRO A 226 11.63 11.08 -7.62
C PRO A 226 12.35 12.20 -8.37
N GLY A 227 12.19 13.45 -7.92
CA GLY A 227 12.78 14.61 -8.59
C GLY A 227 14.32 14.70 -8.53
N LYS A 228 14.96 13.77 -7.81
CA LYS A 228 16.41 13.55 -7.82
C LYS A 228 16.73 12.07 -7.64
N SER A 229 17.94 11.65 -7.98
CA SER A 229 18.39 10.26 -7.91
C SER A 229 19.37 9.96 -6.76
N ASP A 230 19.83 10.97 -6.04
CA ASP A 230 20.87 10.87 -5.01
C ASP A 230 20.30 10.98 -3.58
N TRP A 231 19.17 10.35 -3.33
CA TRP A 231 18.56 10.24 -2.01
C TRP A 231 19.48 9.49 -1.05
N ASN A 232 19.80 10.10 0.08
CA ASN A 232 20.60 9.46 1.11
C ASN A 232 19.71 8.99 2.28
N THR A 233 20.26 8.12 3.13
CA THR A 233 19.55 7.53 4.28
C THR A 233 18.96 8.60 5.20
N PHE A 234 19.65 9.73 5.42
CA PHE A 234 19.13 10.77 6.29
C PHE A 234 17.90 11.46 5.69
N GLU A 235 17.88 11.69 4.38
CA GLU A 235 16.72 12.24 3.67
C GLU A 235 15.56 11.25 3.68
N MET A 236 15.83 9.96 3.51
CA MET A 236 14.80 8.93 3.62
C MET A 236 14.21 8.89 5.03
N ILE A 237 15.03 8.91 6.08
CA ILE A 237 14.54 8.99 7.46
C ILE A 237 13.74 10.28 7.69
N ARG A 238 14.16 11.39 7.11
CA ARG A 238 13.42 12.65 7.22
C ARG A 238 12.05 12.65 6.54
N SER A 239 11.83 11.80 5.53
CA SER A 239 10.52 11.68 4.90
C SER A 239 9.43 11.32 5.91
N PHE A 240 9.74 10.51 6.92
CA PHE A 240 8.84 10.17 8.01
C PHE A 240 8.45 11.36 8.91
N ALA A 241 9.29 12.37 8.96
CA ALA A 241 9.04 13.59 9.72
C ALA A 241 8.50 14.73 8.86
N ALA A 242 8.34 14.53 7.56
CA ALA A 242 7.77 15.51 6.64
C ALA A 242 6.31 15.79 7.03
N ARG A 243 5.94 17.06 7.02
CA ARG A 243 4.64 17.53 7.49
C ARG A 243 3.92 18.41 6.47
N GLY A 244 4.29 18.28 5.19
CA GLY A 244 3.72 19.09 4.10
C GLY A 244 4.11 20.56 4.17
N GLU A 245 5.31 20.89 4.67
CA GLU A 245 5.74 22.25 4.94
C GLU A 245 5.68 23.18 3.72
N ASN A 246 5.80 22.62 2.52
CA ASN A 246 5.76 23.37 1.27
C ASN A 246 4.41 23.30 0.54
N VAL A 247 3.45 22.51 1.05
CA VAL A 247 2.15 22.33 0.42
C VAL A 247 1.12 23.28 1.00
N ALA A 248 0.69 24.26 0.22
CA ALA A 248 -0.27 25.25 0.67
C ALA A 248 -1.60 24.59 1.08
N GLY A 249 -2.06 24.87 2.28
CA GLY A 249 -3.28 24.31 2.88
C GLY A 249 -3.10 22.92 3.50
N LEU A 250 -1.94 22.27 3.33
CA LEU A 250 -1.64 20.93 3.86
C LEU A 250 -0.41 20.89 4.77
N ASN A 251 0.04 22.01 5.28
CA ASN A 251 1.10 22.05 6.29
C ASN A 251 0.53 21.64 7.65
N ALA A 252 0.91 20.49 8.16
CA ALA A 252 0.41 19.98 9.43
C ALA A 252 0.79 20.82 10.65
N ASN A 253 1.83 21.65 10.54
CA ASN A 253 2.25 22.54 11.62
C ASN A 253 1.41 23.83 11.71
N THR A 254 0.83 24.29 10.60
CA THR A 254 0.10 25.56 10.51
C THR A 254 -1.35 25.43 10.08
N ASP A 255 -1.65 24.48 9.22
CA ASP A 255 -2.96 24.36 8.57
C ASP A 255 -3.86 23.29 9.23
N GLY A 256 -3.34 22.57 10.23
CA GLY A 256 -4.05 21.47 10.90
C GLY A 256 -4.24 20.23 10.02
N ALA A 257 -3.44 20.10 8.95
CA ALA A 257 -3.55 19.02 8.00
C ALA A 257 -3.00 17.70 8.54
N TYR A 258 -3.53 16.60 8.03
CA TYR A 258 -2.88 15.31 8.17
C TYR A 258 -1.59 15.29 7.36
N ALA A 259 -0.49 14.91 8.00
CA ALA A 259 0.81 14.79 7.39
C ALA A 259 1.34 13.38 7.48
N ILE A 260 2.26 13.06 6.60
CA ILE A 260 3.15 11.92 6.76
C ILE A 260 3.78 12.00 8.14
N GLY A 261 3.68 10.93 8.94
CA GLY A 261 4.17 10.91 10.32
C GLY A 261 3.40 11.78 11.31
N SER A 262 2.15 12.12 11.03
CA SER A 262 1.27 12.79 12.02
C SER A 262 1.06 11.90 13.25
N ASN A 263 0.70 12.53 14.40
CA ASN A 263 0.53 11.85 15.68
C ASN A 263 -0.50 10.69 15.69
N ARG A 264 -1.22 10.46 14.62
CA ARG A 264 -2.19 9.37 14.49
C ARG A 264 -1.71 8.24 13.60
N ASN A 265 -0.70 8.49 12.76
CA ASN A 265 -0.09 7.47 11.92
C ASN A 265 1.41 7.74 11.89
N THR A 266 2.10 7.22 12.88
CA THR A 266 3.56 7.16 12.90
C THR A 266 4.08 6.03 12.02
N GLU A 267 3.19 5.33 11.35
CA GLU A 267 3.48 4.18 10.51
C GLU A 267 3.74 4.63 9.10
N ILE A 268 4.94 5.10 8.85
CA ILE A 268 5.47 5.20 7.50
C ILE A 268 6.59 4.18 7.41
N HIS A 269 6.37 3.23 6.55
CA HIS A 269 7.33 2.21 6.21
C HIS A 269 7.93 2.53 4.86
N THR A 270 9.23 2.69 4.80
CA THR A 270 10.01 2.87 3.55
C THR A 270 11.06 1.80 3.45
#